data_ff8de5e89fee613986610337cfefb83d
#
_entry.id   ff8de5e89fee613986610337cfefb83d
#
_cell.length_a   1.000
_cell.length_b   1.000
_cell.length_c   1.000
_cell.angle_alpha   90.00
_cell.angle_beta   90.00
_cell.angle_gamma   90.00
#
_symmetry.space_group_name_H-M   'P 1'
#
loop_
_entity.id
_entity.type
_entity.pdbx_description
1 polymer ?
#
loop_
_entity_poly.entity_id
_entity_poly.type
_entity_poly.pdbx_seq_one_letter_code
_entity_poly.pdbx_strand_id
1 'polypeptide(L)'
;MDIRKSPVVRDRIRRIASGFGWVDHRLVREHYLDRCSHGALALYLFLAVVADGEGVSWWSERALAARLGMETDRLRQARAELEAADLVVYETPVWQLLQLKERAS
;
A
#
# COMPACT_ATOMS: atom_id res chain seq x y z
N MET A 1 -20.62 27.61 8.25
CA MET A 1 -21.30 26.44 8.85
C MET A 1 -20.26 25.44 9.30
N ASP A 2 -20.25 25.13 10.58
CA ASP A 2 -19.28 24.16 11.10
C ASP A 2 -19.76 22.75 10.85
N ILE A 3 -18.97 21.98 10.12
CA ILE A 3 -19.24 20.56 9.90
C ILE A 3 -18.46 19.77 10.94
N ARG A 4 -19.19 19.22 11.90
CA ARG A 4 -18.58 18.38 12.90
C ARG A 4 -18.24 17.01 12.30
N LYS A 5 -17.00 16.58 12.49
CA LYS A 5 -16.64 15.22 12.18
C LYS A 5 -17.20 14.31 13.25
N SER A 6 -18.26 13.61 12.93
CA SER A 6 -18.77 12.57 13.81
C SER A 6 -19.09 11.33 12.99
N PRO A 7 -18.97 10.14 13.60
CA PRO A 7 -19.30 8.91 12.88
C PRO A 7 -20.77 8.88 12.48
N VAL A 8 -21.05 8.41 11.27
CA VAL A 8 -22.43 8.22 10.80
C VAL A 8 -23.09 7.05 11.55
N VAL A 9 -22.33 5.96 11.75
CA VAL A 9 -22.81 4.77 12.46
C VAL A 9 -21.99 4.61 13.74
N ARG A 10 -22.51 5.11 14.86
CA ARG A 10 -21.76 5.19 16.11
C ARG A 10 -21.41 3.86 16.75
N ASP A 11 -22.31 2.88 16.65
CA ASP A 11 -22.08 1.55 17.22
C ASP A 11 -21.14 0.67 16.37
N ARG A 12 -20.66 1.20 15.26
CA ARG A 12 -19.67 0.51 14.41
C ARG A 12 -18.39 1.32 14.23
N ILE A 13 -18.01 2.11 15.21
CA ILE A 13 -16.71 2.78 15.19
C ILE A 13 -15.61 1.72 15.13
N ARG A 14 -14.70 1.90 14.18
CA ARG A 14 -13.66 0.92 13.91
C ARG A 14 -12.76 0.68 15.11
N ARG A 15 -12.66 -0.58 15.50
CA ARG A 15 -11.68 -1.05 16.49
C ARG A 15 -10.96 -2.23 15.89
N ILE A 16 -9.63 -2.22 15.92
CA ILE A 16 -8.82 -3.24 15.27
C ILE A 16 -8.26 -4.15 16.35
N ALA A 17 -8.84 -5.36 16.48
CA ALA A 17 -8.53 -6.29 17.56
C ALA A 17 -7.35 -7.22 17.24
N SER A 18 -7.12 -7.52 15.95
CA SER A 18 -6.18 -8.57 15.57
C SER A 18 -4.95 -8.07 14.83
N GLY A 19 -4.69 -6.77 14.89
CA GLY A 19 -3.53 -6.16 14.24
C GLY A 19 -3.91 -5.22 13.11
N PHE A 20 -2.94 -4.40 12.71
CA PHE A 20 -3.16 -3.41 11.66
C PHE A 20 -1.83 -3.07 10.98
N GLY A 21 -1.93 -2.57 9.75
CA GLY A 21 -0.79 -2.02 9.04
C GLY A 21 -0.81 -0.50 9.05
N TRP A 22 0.31 0.10 8.67
CA TRP A 22 0.47 1.55 8.61
C TRP A 22 0.43 2.03 7.18
N VAL A 23 -0.12 3.21 6.98
CA VAL A 23 -0.06 3.90 5.69
C VAL A 23 0.33 5.35 5.95
N ASP A 24 1.38 5.80 5.30
CA ASP A 24 1.90 7.16 5.48
C ASP A 24 0.95 8.16 4.82
N HIS A 25 0.53 9.18 5.56
CA HIS A 25 -0.38 10.21 5.04
C HIS A 25 0.23 11.00 3.88
N ARG A 26 1.56 11.03 3.76
CA ARG A 26 2.23 11.72 2.65
C ARG A 26 1.92 11.09 1.30
N LEU A 27 1.47 9.82 1.29
CA LEU A 27 1.02 9.19 0.06
C LEU A 27 -0.07 10.01 -0.64
N VAL A 28 -0.96 10.62 0.14
CA VAL A 28 -1.99 11.51 -0.37
C VAL A 28 -1.47 12.95 -0.46
N ARG A 29 -0.92 13.47 0.63
CA ARG A 29 -0.51 14.88 0.70
C ARG A 29 0.54 15.28 -0.34
N GLU A 30 1.42 14.35 -0.70
CA GLU A 30 2.49 14.62 -1.67
C GLU A 30 2.24 13.94 -3.01
N HIS A 31 1.00 13.56 -3.28
CA HIS A 31 0.51 13.10 -4.59
C HIS A 31 1.16 11.82 -5.12
N TYR A 32 1.68 10.95 -4.24
CA TYR A 32 2.19 9.65 -4.69
C TYR A 32 1.11 8.81 -5.34
N LEU A 33 -0.08 8.79 -4.73
CA LEU A 33 -1.18 7.94 -5.21
C LEU A 33 -1.70 8.38 -6.58
N ASP A 34 -1.64 9.69 -6.86
CA ASP A 34 -2.13 10.25 -8.12
C ASP A 34 -1.34 9.73 -9.32
N ARG A 35 -0.13 9.25 -9.10
CA ARG A 35 0.78 8.79 -10.15
C ARG A 35 0.73 7.28 -10.36
N CYS A 36 -0.12 6.59 -9.62
CA CYS A 36 -0.21 5.13 -9.65
C CYS A 36 -1.53 4.68 -10.23
N SER A 37 -1.51 3.57 -10.98
CA SER A 37 -2.73 2.94 -11.45
C SER A 37 -3.45 2.27 -10.27
N HIS A 38 -4.73 1.94 -10.49
CA HIS A 38 -5.52 1.23 -9.47
C HIS A 38 -4.90 -0.12 -9.11
N GLY A 39 -4.30 -0.81 -10.07
CA GLY A 39 -3.60 -2.07 -9.81
C GLY A 39 -2.39 -1.88 -8.93
N ALA A 40 -1.62 -0.82 -9.14
CA ALA A 40 -0.48 -0.50 -8.29
C ALA A 40 -0.93 -0.14 -6.87
N LEU A 41 -2.03 0.60 -6.74
CA LEU A 41 -2.58 0.94 -5.42
C LEU A 41 -3.08 -0.30 -4.69
N ALA A 42 -3.71 -1.24 -5.40
CA ALA A 42 -4.16 -2.50 -4.82
C ALA A 42 -2.97 -3.32 -4.32
N LEU A 43 -1.89 -3.38 -5.09
CA LEU A 43 -0.67 -4.07 -4.69
C LEU A 43 -0.06 -3.42 -3.46
N TYR A 44 0.02 -2.10 -3.44
CA TYR A 44 0.57 -1.36 -2.29
C TYR A 44 -0.24 -1.65 -1.02
N LEU A 45 -1.57 -1.62 -1.12
CA LEU A 45 -2.43 -1.91 0.02
C LEU A 45 -2.19 -3.31 0.57
N PHE A 46 -2.12 -4.31 -0.32
CA PHE A 46 -1.86 -5.69 0.09
C PHE A 46 -0.52 -5.78 0.86
N LEU A 47 0.53 -5.18 0.29
CA LEU A 47 1.85 -5.22 0.92
C LEU A 47 1.86 -4.51 2.28
N ALA A 48 1.12 -3.41 2.41
CA ALA A 48 1.01 -2.70 3.68
C ALA A 48 0.34 -3.56 4.76
N VAL A 49 -0.60 -4.41 4.36
CA VAL A 49 -1.31 -5.28 5.30
C VAL A 49 -0.44 -6.45 5.76
N VAL A 50 0.35 -7.04 4.86
CA VAL A 50 1.10 -8.26 5.18
C VAL A 50 2.54 -8.00 5.64
N ALA A 51 3.01 -6.75 5.55
CA ALA A 51 4.38 -6.41 5.94
C ALA A 51 4.61 -6.54 7.44
N ASP A 52 5.84 -6.90 7.80
CA ASP A 52 6.28 -6.86 9.19
C ASP A 52 6.64 -5.42 9.63
N GLY A 53 7.21 -5.27 10.81
CA GLY A 53 7.56 -3.94 11.36
C GLY A 53 8.60 -3.19 10.55
N GLU A 54 9.37 -3.89 9.70
CA GLU A 54 10.37 -3.28 8.82
C GLU A 54 9.84 -3.07 7.40
N GLY A 55 8.57 -3.37 7.15
CA GLY A 55 7.96 -3.23 5.84
C GLY A 55 8.20 -4.42 4.93
N VAL A 56 8.66 -5.54 5.47
CA VAL A 56 9.10 -6.70 4.67
C VAL A 56 8.05 -7.80 4.65
N SER A 57 7.87 -8.40 3.48
CA SER A 57 7.03 -9.58 3.33
C SER A 57 7.60 -10.48 2.22
N TRP A 58 7.20 -11.75 2.22
CA TRP A 58 7.71 -12.77 1.29
C TRP A 58 6.55 -13.34 0.49
N TRP A 59 6.52 -13.04 -0.80
CA TRP A 59 5.47 -13.52 -1.69
C TRP A 59 6.04 -13.77 -3.07
N SER A 60 5.69 -14.90 -3.69
CA SER A 60 5.96 -15.08 -5.11
C SER A 60 5.03 -14.17 -5.90
N GLU A 61 5.47 -13.74 -7.08
CA GLU A 61 4.64 -12.93 -7.96
C GLU A 61 3.33 -13.66 -8.30
N ARG A 62 3.42 -14.95 -8.55
CA ARG A 62 2.26 -15.76 -8.90
C ARG A 62 1.22 -15.81 -7.78
N ALA A 63 1.67 -16.04 -6.55
CA ALA A 63 0.78 -16.10 -5.40
C ALA A 63 0.14 -14.75 -5.13
N LEU A 64 0.90 -13.68 -5.27
CA LEU A 64 0.41 -12.33 -5.05
C LEU A 64 -0.61 -11.93 -6.12
N ALA A 65 -0.30 -12.22 -7.38
CA ALA A 65 -1.22 -11.97 -8.49
C ALA A 65 -2.55 -12.69 -8.27
N ALA A 66 -2.49 -13.96 -7.85
CA ALA A 66 -3.69 -14.74 -7.57
C ALA A 66 -4.53 -14.10 -6.46
N ARG A 67 -3.89 -13.63 -5.39
CA ARG A 67 -4.59 -12.98 -4.27
C ARG A 67 -5.25 -11.67 -4.69
N LEU A 68 -4.66 -10.95 -5.63
CA LEU A 68 -5.18 -9.68 -6.11
C LEU A 68 -6.11 -9.82 -7.31
N GLY A 69 -6.30 -11.05 -7.82
CA GLY A 69 -7.14 -11.26 -8.99
C GLY A 69 -6.55 -10.65 -10.25
N MET A 70 -5.23 -10.66 -10.38
CA MET A 70 -4.52 -10.10 -11.54
C MET A 70 -3.79 -11.17 -12.31
N GLU A 71 -3.60 -10.92 -13.62
CA GLU A 71 -2.62 -11.65 -14.42
C GLU A 71 -1.21 -11.29 -13.92
N THR A 72 -0.27 -12.23 -14.04
CA THR A 72 1.11 -12.00 -13.58
C THR A 72 1.75 -10.80 -14.28
N ASP A 73 1.49 -10.63 -15.58
CA ASP A 73 2.02 -9.48 -16.32
C ASP A 73 1.48 -8.16 -15.77
N ARG A 74 0.20 -8.14 -15.38
CA ARG A 74 -0.40 -6.94 -14.78
C ARG A 74 0.24 -6.64 -13.42
N LEU A 75 0.52 -7.68 -12.64
CA LEU A 75 1.21 -7.51 -11.36
C LEU A 75 2.59 -6.91 -11.56
N ARG A 76 3.33 -7.38 -12.57
CA ARG A 76 4.66 -6.84 -12.88
C ARG A 76 4.61 -5.38 -13.29
N GLN A 77 3.58 -4.98 -14.03
CA GLN A 77 3.37 -3.57 -14.34
C GLN A 77 3.11 -2.75 -13.08
N ALA A 78 2.25 -3.26 -12.20
CA ALA A 78 1.95 -2.59 -10.93
C ALA A 78 3.22 -2.44 -10.08
N ARG A 79 4.03 -3.50 -10.00
CA ARG A 79 5.31 -3.45 -9.30
C ARG A 79 6.22 -2.38 -9.89
N ALA A 80 6.36 -2.36 -11.21
CA ALA A 80 7.21 -1.38 -11.88
C ALA A 80 6.78 0.06 -11.58
N GLU A 81 5.48 0.32 -11.52
CA GLU A 81 4.96 1.64 -11.15
C GLU A 81 5.37 2.02 -9.72
N LEU A 82 5.22 1.08 -8.78
CA LEU A 82 5.57 1.33 -7.38
C LEU A 82 7.07 1.50 -7.20
N GLU A 83 7.87 0.73 -7.94
CA GLU A 83 9.32 0.89 -7.92
C GLU A 83 9.75 2.23 -8.50
N ALA A 84 9.13 2.64 -9.61
CA ALA A 84 9.40 3.94 -10.22
C ALA A 84 8.99 5.10 -9.32
N ALA A 85 7.97 4.92 -8.50
CA ALA A 85 7.54 5.91 -7.52
C ALA A 85 8.36 5.87 -6.24
N ASP A 86 9.34 4.98 -6.14
CA ASP A 86 10.22 4.83 -4.98
C ASP A 86 9.45 4.40 -3.72
N LEU A 87 8.41 3.57 -3.91
CA LEU A 87 7.54 3.12 -2.81
C LEU A 87 7.83 1.69 -2.37
N VAL A 88 8.33 0.84 -3.26
CA VAL A 88 8.65 -0.55 -2.93
C VAL A 88 9.92 -0.99 -3.65
N VAL A 89 10.52 -2.05 -3.11
CA VAL A 89 11.61 -2.80 -3.75
C VAL A 89 11.21 -4.27 -3.71
N TYR A 90 11.49 -4.97 -4.80
CA TYR A 90 11.28 -6.40 -4.88
C TYR A 90 12.56 -7.12 -5.32
N GLU A 91 13.02 -8.02 -4.47
CA GLU A 91 14.08 -8.97 -4.81
C GLU A 91 13.57 -10.36 -4.45
N THR A 92 13.28 -11.17 -5.45
CA THR A 92 12.60 -12.47 -5.31
C THR A 92 13.11 -13.28 -4.13
N PRO A 93 12.26 -13.73 -3.20
CA PRO A 93 10.80 -13.49 -3.09
C PRO A 93 10.45 -12.37 -2.10
N VAL A 94 11.35 -11.45 -1.84
CA VAL A 94 11.22 -10.44 -0.78
C VAL A 94 10.68 -9.14 -1.35
N TRP A 95 9.62 -8.64 -0.72
CA TRP A 95 9.03 -7.32 -0.99
C TRP A 95 9.30 -6.43 0.20
N GLN A 96 9.70 -5.20 -0.06
CA GLN A 96 9.89 -4.23 1.01
C GLN A 96 9.21 -2.92 0.67
N LEU A 97 8.37 -2.44 1.60
CA LEU A 97 7.84 -1.08 1.53
C LEU A 97 8.93 -0.13 2.01
N LEU A 98 9.18 0.90 1.22
CA LEU A 98 10.22 1.88 1.54
C LEU A 98 9.64 3.04 2.32
N GLN A 99 10.45 3.59 3.21
CA GLN A 99 10.12 4.85 3.84
C GLN A 99 10.11 5.94 2.77
N LEU A 100 9.12 6.82 2.80
CA LEU A 100 9.06 7.92 1.85
C LEU A 100 10.22 8.88 2.12
N LYS A 101 10.88 9.29 1.04
CA LYS A 101 11.98 10.26 1.16
C LYS A 101 11.44 11.62 1.53
N GLU A 102 12.19 12.33 2.37
CA GLU A 102 11.87 13.71 2.65
C GLU A 102 12.16 14.56 1.42
N ARG A 103 11.24 15.45 1.11
CA ARG A 103 11.49 16.43 0.05
C ARG A 103 12.47 17.47 0.57
N ALA A 104 13.47 17.77 -0.24
CA ALA A 104 14.30 18.94 -0.02
C ALA A 104 13.39 20.18 -0.08
N SER A 105 13.39 20.93 0.98
CA SER A 105 12.62 22.16 1.06
C SER A 105 13.27 23.27 0.22
#